data_0cb580fc891c97e6dfd9d83a138ad535
#
_entry.id   0cb580fc891c97e6dfd9d83a138ad535
#
_cell.length_a   1.000
_cell.length_b   1.000
_cell.length_c   1.000
_cell.angle_alpha   90.00
_cell.angle_beta   90.00
_cell.angle_gamma   90.00
#
_symmetry.space_group_name_H-M   'P 1'
#
loop_
_entity.id
_entity.type
_entity.pdbx_description
1 polymer ?
#
loop_
_entity_poly.entity_id
_entity_poly.type
_entity_poly.pdbx_seq_one_letter_code
_entity_poly.pdbx_strand_id
1 'polypeptide(L)'
;MTKIGYARASTIEQGLDLQIAALKAAGCDVVRSEKRSGASTAGRDELRTILDFIHAGDVLTVTRIDRLARSIGDLQDIVRELKAKGATLKATEQPIDTSSAAGKAFLDMLGVFAEFETNLRRERQMEGIAAAKAKGVYKGRPASIDAAKVAALKAEGLGATEIAKRLKVGRASVYRLLAS
;
A
#
# COMPACT_ATOMS: atom_id res chain seq x y z
N MET A 1 2.22 30.32 -13.92
CA MET A 1 1.71 29.01 -14.35
C MET A 1 2.90 28.22 -14.85
N THR A 2 3.42 27.33 -14.02
CA THR A 2 4.59 26.51 -14.33
C THR A 2 4.15 25.09 -14.65
N LYS A 3 4.69 24.50 -15.69
CA LYS A 3 4.45 23.08 -16.01
C LYS A 3 5.59 22.24 -15.45
N ILE A 4 5.28 21.40 -14.46
CA ILE A 4 6.25 20.56 -13.78
C ILE A 4 6.05 19.12 -14.23
N GLY A 5 7.04 18.55 -14.90
CA GLY A 5 7.05 17.17 -15.35
C GLY A 5 7.55 16.24 -14.26
N TYR A 6 6.89 15.09 -14.11
CA TYR A 6 7.35 14.00 -13.25
C TYR A 6 7.48 12.71 -14.02
N ALA A 7 8.66 12.08 -13.94
CA ALA A 7 9.00 10.82 -14.59
C ALA A 7 9.44 9.78 -13.55
N ARG A 8 9.02 8.52 -13.73
CA ARG A 8 9.42 7.42 -12.84
C ARG A 8 9.69 6.15 -13.63
N ALA A 9 10.84 5.54 -13.37
CA ALA A 9 11.18 4.22 -13.94
C ALA A 9 11.54 3.21 -12.85
N SER A 10 11.31 1.93 -13.13
CA SER A 10 11.55 0.86 -12.17
C SER A 10 12.98 0.30 -12.21
N THR A 11 13.70 0.24 -13.28
CA THR A 11 15.08 -0.30 -13.30
C THR A 11 15.77 -0.17 -14.67
N ILE A 12 15.04 0.08 -15.75
CA ILE A 12 15.60 0.15 -17.10
C ILE A 12 15.78 1.61 -17.48
N GLU A 13 17.02 2.03 -17.66
CA GLU A 13 17.40 3.43 -17.93
C GLU A 13 16.72 4.03 -19.16
N GLN A 14 16.54 3.24 -20.22
CA GLN A 14 15.94 3.70 -21.47
C GLN A 14 14.51 4.25 -21.32
N GLY A 15 13.69 3.71 -20.39
CA GLY A 15 12.32 4.17 -20.19
C GLY A 15 12.22 5.53 -19.50
N LEU A 16 13.22 5.95 -18.72
CA LEU A 16 13.22 7.22 -18.01
C LEU A 16 13.56 8.37 -18.96
N ASP A 17 14.58 8.20 -19.79
CA ASP A 17 15.01 9.22 -20.74
C ASP A 17 13.92 9.54 -21.77
N LEU A 18 13.18 8.52 -22.23
CA LEU A 18 12.02 8.71 -23.12
C LEU A 18 10.91 9.51 -22.43
N GLN A 19 10.61 9.24 -21.16
CA GLN A 19 9.63 10.01 -20.40
C GLN A 19 10.06 11.47 -20.24
N ILE A 20 11.34 11.70 -19.89
CA ILE A 20 11.89 13.05 -19.74
C ILE A 20 11.81 13.82 -21.06
N ALA A 21 12.17 13.18 -22.18
CA ALA A 21 12.09 13.79 -23.49
C ALA A 21 10.63 14.14 -23.86
N ALA A 22 9.68 13.23 -23.63
CA ALA A 22 8.26 13.45 -23.86
C ALA A 22 7.70 14.61 -23.02
N LEU A 23 8.07 14.70 -21.74
CA LEU A 23 7.65 15.79 -20.85
C LEU A 23 8.22 17.14 -21.28
N LYS A 24 9.48 17.18 -21.70
CA LYS A 24 10.09 18.38 -22.26
C LYS A 24 9.40 18.81 -23.56
N ALA A 25 9.11 17.86 -24.45
CA ALA A 25 8.36 18.12 -25.69
C ALA A 25 6.93 18.62 -25.42
N ALA A 26 6.31 18.18 -24.31
CA ALA A 26 5.02 18.68 -23.85
C ALA A 26 5.09 20.09 -23.22
N GLY A 27 6.27 20.71 -23.18
CA GLY A 27 6.50 22.06 -22.69
C GLY A 27 6.58 22.14 -21.16
N CYS A 28 7.10 21.12 -20.48
CA CYS A 28 7.40 21.22 -19.06
C CYS A 28 8.62 22.11 -18.82
N ASP A 29 8.48 23.09 -17.95
CA ASP A 29 9.54 24.03 -17.57
C ASP A 29 10.61 23.35 -16.72
N VAL A 30 10.18 22.45 -15.85
CA VAL A 30 11.02 21.64 -14.98
C VAL A 30 10.59 20.19 -15.07
N VAL A 31 11.54 19.25 -15.16
CA VAL A 31 11.26 17.82 -15.12
C VAL A 31 12.04 17.20 -13.97
N ARG A 32 11.34 16.58 -13.04
CA ARG A 32 11.91 15.80 -11.96
C ARG A 32 11.69 14.32 -12.19
N SER A 33 12.68 13.52 -11.84
CA SER A 33 12.64 12.10 -12.15
C SER A 33 13.16 11.23 -11.02
N GLU A 34 12.53 10.06 -10.84
CA GLU A 34 12.92 9.06 -9.84
C GLU A 34 13.30 7.74 -10.48
N LYS A 35 14.43 7.20 -10.04
CA LYS A 35 14.81 5.80 -10.30
C LYS A 35 14.45 4.95 -9.09
N ARG A 36 13.64 3.92 -9.26
CA ARG A 36 13.35 2.96 -8.20
C ARG A 36 14.38 1.83 -8.22
N SER A 37 15.26 1.75 -7.22
CA SER A 37 16.01 0.52 -6.94
C SER A 37 15.06 -0.51 -6.32
N GLY A 38 15.14 -1.78 -6.74
CA GLY A 38 14.21 -2.85 -6.33
C GLY A 38 14.17 -3.17 -4.82
N ALA A 39 15.05 -2.58 -4.01
CA ALA A 39 15.20 -2.86 -2.59
C ALA A 39 14.53 -1.81 -1.66
N SER A 40 14.06 -0.67 -2.16
CA SER A 40 13.51 0.40 -1.31
C SER A 40 11.99 0.52 -1.44
N THR A 41 11.29 0.31 -0.33
CA THR A 41 9.87 0.64 -0.15
C THR A 41 9.66 2.13 0.14
N ALA A 42 10.73 2.87 0.44
CA ALA A 42 10.74 4.30 0.70
C ALA A 42 10.99 5.07 -0.60
N GLY A 43 10.40 6.25 -0.71
CA GLY A 43 10.86 7.30 -1.59
C GLY A 43 10.11 7.42 -2.91
N ARG A 44 9.15 8.35 -2.89
CA ARG A 44 8.81 9.21 -4.02
C ARG A 44 9.23 10.61 -3.63
N ASP A 45 10.54 10.75 -3.33
CA ASP A 45 11.07 11.99 -2.75
C ASP A 45 10.97 13.15 -3.73
N GLU A 46 11.18 12.88 -5.02
CA GLU A 46 11.00 13.89 -6.07
C GLU A 46 9.52 14.27 -6.27
N LEU A 47 8.60 13.30 -6.22
CA LEU A 47 7.17 13.60 -6.25
C LEU A 47 6.76 14.40 -5.02
N ARG A 48 7.23 14.01 -3.84
CA ARG A 48 6.95 14.73 -2.61
C ARG A 48 7.45 16.17 -2.68
N THR A 49 8.68 16.36 -3.15
CA THR A 49 9.25 17.68 -3.39
C THR A 49 8.36 18.50 -4.33
N ILE A 50 7.90 17.93 -5.46
CA ILE A 50 6.98 18.63 -6.36
C ILE A 50 5.70 19.03 -5.61
N LEU A 51 5.08 18.07 -4.91
CA LEU A 51 3.85 18.34 -4.19
C LEU A 51 4.02 19.41 -3.12
N ASP A 52 5.15 19.47 -2.43
CA ASP A 52 5.42 20.47 -1.40
C ASP A 52 5.58 21.90 -2.00
N PHE A 53 6.17 22.03 -3.18
CA PHE A 53 6.48 23.31 -3.82
C PHE A 53 5.51 23.77 -4.92
N ILE A 54 4.54 22.95 -5.31
CA ILE A 54 3.58 23.31 -6.34
C ILE A 54 2.59 24.38 -5.82
N HIS A 55 2.26 25.34 -6.66
CA HIS A 55 1.42 26.49 -6.32
C HIS A 55 0.15 26.55 -7.18
N ALA A 56 -0.75 27.45 -6.80
CA ALA A 56 -1.97 27.70 -7.55
C ALA A 56 -1.68 28.11 -9.01
N GLY A 57 -2.38 27.47 -9.91
CA GLY A 57 -2.20 27.68 -11.36
C GLY A 57 -1.12 26.82 -12.02
N ASP A 58 -0.30 26.10 -11.24
CA ASP A 58 0.70 25.19 -11.80
C ASP A 58 0.07 23.87 -12.29
N VAL A 59 0.78 23.18 -13.19
CA VAL A 59 0.35 21.92 -13.80
C VAL A 59 1.38 20.83 -13.53
N LEU A 60 1.00 19.81 -12.77
CA LEU A 60 1.79 18.57 -12.70
C LEU A 60 1.52 17.75 -13.97
N THR A 61 2.56 17.48 -14.74
CA THR A 61 2.45 16.73 -16.00
C THR A 61 3.20 15.41 -15.89
N VAL A 62 2.55 14.34 -16.33
CA VAL A 62 3.12 12.99 -16.39
C VAL A 62 2.90 12.40 -17.78
N THR A 63 3.67 11.40 -18.19
CA THR A 63 3.38 10.69 -19.44
C THR A 63 2.15 9.82 -19.28
N ARG A 64 2.07 9.05 -18.19
CA ARG A 64 0.97 8.13 -17.87
C ARG A 64 0.70 8.11 -16.37
N ILE A 65 -0.53 7.79 -15.98
CA ILE A 65 -0.93 7.73 -14.56
C ILE A 65 -0.22 6.63 -13.78
N ASP A 66 0.10 5.50 -14.40
CA ASP A 66 0.85 4.41 -13.74
C ASP A 66 2.31 4.80 -13.40
N ARG A 67 2.83 5.88 -13.98
CA ARG A 67 4.10 6.49 -13.59
C ARG A 67 3.97 7.38 -12.36
N LEU A 68 2.81 7.98 -12.15
CA LEU A 68 2.53 8.84 -11.01
C LEU A 68 2.09 8.03 -9.78
N ALA A 69 1.05 7.24 -9.92
CA ALA A 69 0.36 6.57 -8.83
C ALA A 69 0.57 5.05 -8.84
N ARG A 70 0.48 4.43 -7.66
CA ARG A 70 0.60 2.97 -7.46
C ARG A 70 -0.77 2.30 -7.38
N SER A 71 -1.81 3.06 -7.11
CA SER A 71 -3.19 2.63 -7.03
C SER A 71 -4.10 3.81 -7.35
N ILE A 72 -5.38 3.54 -7.57
CA ILE A 72 -6.36 4.59 -7.82
C ILE A 72 -6.57 5.46 -6.56
N GLY A 73 -6.53 4.87 -5.37
CA GLY A 73 -6.56 5.62 -4.11
C GLY A 73 -5.39 6.60 -3.99
N ASP A 74 -4.17 6.14 -4.28
CA ASP A 74 -2.96 6.98 -4.32
C ASP A 74 -3.09 8.13 -5.35
N LEU A 75 -3.69 7.86 -6.52
CA LEU A 75 -4.00 8.89 -7.51
C LEU A 75 -4.98 9.93 -6.97
N GLN A 76 -6.05 9.49 -6.32
CA GLN A 76 -7.04 10.39 -5.75
C GLN A 76 -6.47 11.28 -4.65
N ASP A 77 -5.58 10.74 -3.81
CA ASP A 77 -4.89 11.51 -2.77
C ASP A 77 -4.00 12.60 -3.38
N ILE A 78 -3.21 12.25 -4.42
CA ILE A 78 -2.39 13.21 -5.16
C ILE A 78 -3.26 14.30 -5.80
N VAL A 79 -4.33 13.92 -6.47
CA VAL A 79 -5.25 14.89 -7.13
C VAL A 79 -5.93 15.80 -6.10
N ARG A 80 -6.31 15.25 -4.94
CA ARG A 80 -6.88 16.04 -3.84
C ARG A 80 -5.89 17.05 -3.30
N GLU A 81 -4.62 16.65 -3.12
CA GLU A 81 -3.55 17.56 -2.68
C GLU A 81 -3.29 18.68 -3.70
N LEU A 82 -3.19 18.32 -5.00
CA LEU A 82 -3.05 19.32 -6.06
C LEU A 82 -4.22 20.31 -6.09
N LYS A 83 -5.45 19.80 -6.01
CA LYS A 83 -6.65 20.63 -5.98
C LYS A 83 -6.68 21.58 -4.78
N ALA A 84 -6.30 21.11 -3.60
CA ALA A 84 -6.21 21.94 -2.38
C ALA A 84 -5.21 23.10 -2.55
N LYS A 85 -4.16 22.90 -3.35
CA LYS A 85 -3.16 23.93 -3.69
C LYS A 85 -3.52 24.76 -4.92
N GLY A 86 -4.66 24.50 -5.55
CA GLY A 86 -5.10 25.19 -6.79
C GLY A 86 -4.30 24.78 -8.03
N ALA A 87 -3.59 23.66 -7.98
CA ALA A 87 -2.85 23.10 -9.10
C ALA A 87 -3.65 22.01 -9.83
N THR A 88 -3.21 21.63 -11.03
CA THR A 88 -3.89 20.63 -11.86
C THR A 88 -2.95 19.50 -12.26
N LEU A 89 -3.53 18.35 -12.66
CA LEU A 89 -2.80 17.19 -13.18
C LEU A 89 -3.13 17.01 -14.67
N LYS A 90 -2.11 16.72 -15.48
CA LYS A 90 -2.24 16.37 -16.89
C LYS A 90 -1.41 15.14 -17.23
N ALA A 91 -1.97 14.22 -18.02
CA ALA A 91 -1.21 13.14 -18.65
C ALA A 91 -1.06 13.41 -20.16
N THR A 92 0.11 13.08 -20.73
CA THR A 92 0.37 13.34 -22.14
C THR A 92 -0.09 12.22 -23.07
N GLU A 93 -0.09 10.98 -22.57
CA GLU A 93 -0.46 9.78 -23.34
C GLU A 93 -1.86 9.25 -22.99
N GLN A 94 -2.59 9.92 -22.11
CA GLN A 94 -3.93 9.52 -21.64
C GLN A 94 -4.84 10.76 -21.60
N PRO A 95 -6.15 10.61 -21.83
CA PRO A 95 -7.11 11.73 -21.85
C PRO A 95 -7.43 12.22 -20.42
N ILE A 96 -6.40 12.50 -19.64
CA ILE A 96 -6.52 12.94 -18.26
C ILE A 96 -5.98 14.36 -18.14
N ASP A 97 -6.89 15.28 -17.84
CA ASP A 97 -6.60 16.68 -17.58
C ASP A 97 -7.60 17.20 -16.55
N THR A 98 -7.15 17.40 -15.31
CA THR A 98 -8.03 17.82 -14.21
C THR A 98 -8.46 19.30 -14.31
N SER A 99 -7.93 20.05 -15.27
CA SER A 99 -8.44 21.40 -15.56
C SER A 99 -9.77 21.37 -16.30
N SER A 100 -10.06 20.27 -17.02
CA SER A 100 -11.30 20.09 -17.79
C SER A 100 -12.39 19.37 -16.99
N ALA A 101 -13.66 19.67 -17.29
CA ALA A 101 -14.79 18.95 -16.69
C ALA A 101 -14.79 17.46 -17.05
N ALA A 102 -14.44 17.12 -18.28
CA ALA A 102 -14.35 15.74 -18.76
C ALA A 102 -13.25 14.95 -18.03
N GLY A 103 -12.06 15.54 -17.83
CA GLY A 103 -10.96 14.89 -17.10
C GLY A 103 -11.28 14.70 -15.62
N LYS A 104 -12.00 15.62 -14.99
CA LYS A 104 -12.52 15.46 -13.63
C LYS A 104 -13.51 14.30 -13.55
N ALA A 105 -14.52 14.28 -14.42
CA ALA A 105 -15.51 13.21 -14.46
C ALA A 105 -14.87 11.83 -14.70
N PHE A 106 -13.86 11.75 -15.56
CA PHE A 106 -13.11 10.52 -15.78
C PHE A 106 -12.40 10.03 -14.53
N LEU A 107 -11.73 10.92 -13.78
CA LEU A 107 -11.09 10.56 -12.51
C LEU A 107 -12.08 10.13 -11.43
N ASP A 108 -13.23 10.81 -11.34
CA ASP A 108 -14.29 10.46 -10.39
C ASP A 108 -14.83 9.05 -10.72
N MET A 109 -15.05 8.75 -12.00
CA MET A 109 -15.46 7.43 -12.46
C MET A 109 -14.43 6.34 -12.15
N LEU A 110 -13.13 6.60 -12.37
CA LEU A 110 -12.06 5.68 -11.97
C LEU A 110 -12.08 5.40 -10.47
N GLY A 111 -12.39 6.40 -9.65
CA GLY A 111 -12.54 6.25 -8.20
C GLY A 111 -13.67 5.28 -7.83
N VAL A 112 -14.83 5.44 -8.45
CA VAL A 112 -15.98 4.54 -8.24
C VAL A 112 -15.63 3.10 -8.64
N PHE A 113 -14.97 2.90 -9.78
CA PHE A 113 -14.53 1.57 -10.21
C PHE A 113 -13.54 0.92 -9.24
N ALA A 114 -12.60 1.70 -8.69
CA ALA A 114 -11.64 1.18 -7.70
C ALA A 114 -12.33 0.74 -6.41
N GLU A 115 -13.28 1.51 -5.93
CA GLU A 115 -14.06 1.18 -4.74
C GLU A 115 -14.88 -0.09 -4.98
N PHE A 116 -15.54 -0.19 -6.14
CA PHE A 116 -16.27 -1.39 -6.54
C PHE A 116 -15.37 -2.63 -6.59
N GLU A 117 -14.19 -2.55 -7.23
CA GLU A 117 -13.23 -3.65 -7.27
C GLU A 117 -12.74 -4.07 -5.88
N THR A 118 -12.51 -3.10 -5.00
CA THR A 118 -12.11 -3.35 -3.61
C THR A 118 -13.20 -4.07 -2.83
N ASN A 119 -14.45 -3.66 -3.00
CA ASN A 119 -15.61 -4.27 -2.36
C ASN A 119 -15.81 -5.71 -2.85
N LEU A 120 -15.73 -5.95 -4.16
CA LEU A 120 -15.79 -7.31 -4.72
C LEU A 120 -14.69 -8.23 -4.19
N ARG A 121 -13.46 -7.73 -4.07
CA ARG A 121 -12.36 -8.51 -3.49
C ARG A 121 -12.63 -8.85 -2.02
N ARG A 122 -13.17 -7.89 -1.26
CA ARG A 122 -13.54 -8.08 0.14
C ARG A 122 -14.65 -9.11 0.29
N GLU A 123 -15.69 -9.06 -0.52
CA GLU A 123 -16.79 -10.04 -0.53
C GLU A 123 -16.25 -11.46 -0.79
N ARG A 124 -15.48 -11.66 -1.86
CA ARG A 124 -14.87 -12.96 -2.18
C ARG A 124 -13.95 -13.46 -1.07
N GLN A 125 -13.20 -12.56 -0.43
CA GLN A 125 -12.37 -12.91 0.72
C GLN A 125 -13.23 -13.37 1.91
N MET A 126 -14.31 -12.69 2.22
CA MET A 126 -15.22 -13.05 3.32
C MET A 126 -15.91 -14.38 3.04
N GLU A 127 -16.36 -14.63 1.83
CA GLU A 127 -16.91 -15.93 1.41
C GLU A 127 -15.88 -17.05 1.56
N GLY A 128 -14.63 -16.81 1.11
CA GLY A 128 -13.53 -17.76 1.27
C GLY A 128 -13.21 -18.05 2.75
N ILE A 129 -13.22 -17.03 3.60
CA ILE A 129 -13.02 -17.17 5.05
C ILE A 129 -14.20 -17.97 5.67
N ALA A 130 -15.44 -17.67 5.30
CA ALA A 130 -16.62 -18.38 5.77
C ALA A 130 -16.57 -19.86 5.39
N ALA A 131 -16.25 -20.16 4.13
CA ALA A 131 -16.09 -21.53 3.65
C ALA A 131 -14.95 -22.28 4.37
N ALA A 132 -13.82 -21.63 4.62
CA ALA A 132 -12.69 -22.20 5.35
C ALA A 132 -13.01 -22.44 6.83
N LYS A 133 -13.77 -21.53 7.46
CA LYS A 133 -14.29 -21.74 8.84
C LYS A 133 -15.23 -22.93 8.90
N ALA A 134 -16.16 -23.05 7.95
CA ALA A 134 -17.09 -24.17 7.88
C ALA A 134 -16.37 -25.52 7.71
N LYS A 135 -15.24 -25.53 6.98
CA LYS A 135 -14.37 -26.70 6.80
C LYS A 135 -13.42 -26.96 7.97
N GLY A 136 -13.45 -26.14 9.03
CA GLY A 136 -12.56 -26.30 10.20
C GLY A 136 -11.07 -26.08 9.90
N VAL A 137 -10.73 -25.33 8.83
CA VAL A 137 -9.35 -25.06 8.44
C VAL A 137 -8.62 -24.19 9.48
N TYR A 138 -9.34 -23.29 10.13
CA TYR A 138 -8.80 -22.42 11.16
C TYR A 138 -8.75 -23.15 12.52
N LYS A 139 -7.60 -23.73 12.81
CA LYS A 139 -7.34 -24.43 14.09
C LYS A 139 -6.82 -23.51 15.20
N GLY A 140 -6.76 -22.21 14.96
CA GLY A 140 -6.17 -21.24 15.88
C GLY A 140 -4.64 -21.30 15.92
N ARG A 141 -4.06 -20.65 16.91
CA ARG A 141 -2.61 -20.71 17.15
C ARG A 141 -2.28 -22.10 17.70
N PRO A 142 -1.28 -22.81 17.16
CA PRO A 142 -0.81 -24.07 17.75
C PRO A 142 -0.48 -23.88 19.23
N ALA A 143 -0.84 -24.87 20.06
CA ALA A 143 -0.49 -24.85 21.46
C ALA A 143 1.03 -24.80 21.61
N SER A 144 1.54 -23.73 22.22
CA SER A 144 2.99 -23.54 22.42
C SER A 144 3.55 -24.34 23.60
N ILE A 145 2.66 -24.91 24.43
CA ILE A 145 3.00 -25.67 25.60
C ILE A 145 2.34 -27.05 25.47
N ASP A 146 3.14 -28.06 25.56
CA ASP A 146 2.68 -29.46 25.53
C ASP A 146 2.01 -29.82 26.87
N ALA A 147 0.69 -29.95 26.86
CA ALA A 147 -0.10 -30.28 28.03
C ALA A 147 0.28 -31.65 28.60
N ALA A 148 0.66 -32.62 27.74
CA ALA A 148 1.07 -33.95 28.19
C ALA A 148 2.37 -33.90 29.00
N LYS A 149 3.33 -33.06 28.58
CA LYS A 149 4.57 -32.83 29.33
C LYS A 149 4.32 -32.17 30.69
N VAL A 150 3.38 -31.22 30.76
CA VAL A 150 3.01 -30.59 32.01
C VAL A 150 2.37 -31.61 32.95
N ALA A 151 1.46 -32.46 32.45
CA ALA A 151 0.83 -33.52 33.24
C ALA A 151 1.84 -34.57 33.73
N ALA A 152 2.77 -35.01 32.90
CA ALA A 152 3.84 -35.94 33.25
C ALA A 152 4.72 -35.41 34.39
N LEU A 153 5.19 -34.17 34.28
CA LEU A 153 5.99 -33.53 35.33
C LEU A 153 5.20 -33.32 36.64
N LYS A 154 3.90 -33.11 36.52
CA LYS A 154 3.04 -33.06 37.72
C LYS A 154 2.89 -34.43 38.40
N ALA A 155 2.78 -35.51 37.62
CA ALA A 155 2.74 -36.89 38.13
C ALA A 155 4.07 -37.29 38.79
N GLU A 156 5.21 -36.73 38.38
CA GLU A 156 6.52 -36.86 39.05
C GLU A 156 6.61 -36.10 40.37
N GLY A 157 5.52 -35.41 40.78
CA GLY A 157 5.47 -34.69 42.06
C GLY A 157 5.96 -33.25 42.02
N LEU A 158 6.33 -32.71 40.83
CA LEU A 158 6.83 -31.36 40.73
C LEU A 158 5.74 -30.31 40.96
N GLY A 159 6.11 -29.23 41.65
CA GLY A 159 5.26 -28.05 41.83
C GLY A 159 5.13 -27.21 40.57
N ALA A 160 4.02 -26.47 40.40
CA ALA A 160 3.78 -25.64 39.23
C ALA A 160 4.93 -24.63 38.93
N THR A 161 5.61 -24.14 39.97
CA THR A 161 6.74 -23.24 39.84
C THR A 161 7.97 -23.94 39.20
N GLU A 162 8.21 -25.17 39.57
CA GLU A 162 9.30 -26.02 39.10
C GLU A 162 9.08 -26.45 37.64
N ILE A 163 7.83 -26.84 37.31
CA ILE A 163 7.38 -27.17 35.96
C ILE A 163 7.58 -25.95 35.04
N ALA A 164 7.17 -24.76 35.50
CA ALA A 164 7.31 -23.51 34.74
C ALA A 164 8.78 -23.20 34.42
N LYS A 165 9.69 -23.37 35.39
CA LYS A 165 11.12 -23.20 35.20
C LYS A 165 11.71 -24.23 34.21
N ARG A 166 11.35 -25.52 34.36
CA ARG A 166 11.87 -26.62 33.54
C ARG A 166 11.42 -26.52 32.08
N LEU A 167 10.19 -26.08 31.83
CA LEU A 167 9.62 -25.91 30.48
C LEU A 167 9.86 -24.51 29.92
N LYS A 168 10.47 -23.59 30.67
CA LYS A 168 10.68 -22.18 30.30
C LYS A 168 9.38 -21.46 29.91
N VAL A 169 8.32 -21.71 30.64
CA VAL A 169 6.99 -21.12 30.40
C VAL A 169 6.49 -20.33 31.61
N GLY A 170 5.49 -19.49 31.41
CA GLY A 170 4.90 -18.72 32.53
C GLY A 170 4.15 -19.63 33.52
N ARG A 171 4.31 -19.41 34.84
CA ARG A 171 3.63 -20.15 35.91
C ARG A 171 2.11 -20.16 35.73
N ALA A 172 1.53 -19.02 35.31
CA ALA A 172 0.10 -18.92 35.05
C ALA A 172 -0.38 -19.86 33.93
N SER A 173 0.46 -20.12 32.93
CA SER A 173 0.15 -21.06 31.86
C SER A 173 0.15 -22.49 32.32
N VAL A 174 1.05 -22.85 33.27
CA VAL A 174 1.06 -24.18 33.91
C VAL A 174 -0.21 -24.40 34.71
N TYR A 175 -0.62 -23.44 35.53
CA TYR A 175 -1.88 -23.55 36.29
C TYR A 175 -3.09 -23.71 35.38
N ARG A 176 -3.14 -22.97 34.27
CA ARG A 176 -4.25 -23.06 33.29
C ARG A 176 -4.35 -24.45 32.67
N LEU A 177 -3.22 -25.06 32.34
CA LEU A 177 -3.18 -26.41 31.76
C LEU A 177 -3.45 -27.53 32.78
N LEU A 178 -3.21 -27.29 34.07
CA LEU A 178 -3.53 -28.25 35.12
C LEU A 178 -5.00 -28.16 35.60
N ALA A 179 -5.70 -27.07 35.25
CA ALA A 179 -7.11 -26.85 35.59
C ALA A 179 -8.07 -27.20 34.44
N SER A 180 -7.56 -27.47 33.23
CA SER A 180 -8.32 -27.90 32.04
C SER A 180 -8.33 -29.42 31.93
#